data_3b9c91e82ee7d24083d8a14c7b277349
#
_entry.id   3b9c91e82ee7d24083d8a14c7b277349
#
_cell.length_a   1.000
_cell.length_b   1.000
_cell.length_c   1.000
_cell.angle_alpha   90.00
_cell.angle_beta   90.00
_cell.angle_gamma   90.00
#
_symmetry.space_group_name_H-M   'P 1'
#
loop_
_entity.id
_entity.type
_entity.pdbx_description
1 polymer ?
#
loop_
_entity_poly.entity_id
_entity_poly.type
_entity_poly.pdbx_seq_one_letter_code
_entity_poly.pdbx_strand_id
1 'polypeptide(L)' 'MEPGEIFELIVKADEKLKYATAAKGDVRARQAGELLAEAAREAEAIGNDALVQQAKVRLADLDALLDGGG' A
#
# COMPACT_ATOMS: atom_id res chain seq x y z
N MET A 1 4.94 -6.88 -14.61
CA MET A 1 3.67 -6.12 -14.47
C MET A 1 3.86 -4.73 -15.05
N GLU A 2 2.88 -4.24 -15.75
CA GLU A 2 2.92 -2.91 -16.36
C GLU A 2 2.87 -1.81 -15.29
N PRO A 3 3.52 -0.65 -15.52
CA PRO A 3 3.48 0.44 -14.53
C PRO A 3 2.06 0.86 -14.15
N GLY A 4 1.14 0.89 -15.11
CA GLY A 4 -0.25 1.24 -14.84
C GLY A 4 -0.93 0.26 -13.89
N GLU A 5 -0.62 -1.02 -14.02
CA GLU A 5 -1.16 -2.06 -13.13
C GLU A 5 -0.62 -1.90 -11.72
N ILE A 6 0.67 -1.57 -11.61
CA ILE A 6 1.30 -1.33 -10.30
C ILE A 6 0.66 -0.12 -9.64
N PHE A 7 0.45 0.95 -10.41
CA PHE A 7 -0.22 2.13 -9.89
C PHE A 7 -1.64 1.80 -9.41
N GLU A 8 -2.35 0.93 -10.11
CA GLU A 8 -3.67 0.48 -9.67
C GLU A 8 -3.64 -0.24 -8.33
N LEU A 9 -2.59 -1.02 -8.06
CA LEU A 9 -2.43 -1.66 -6.76
C LEU A 9 -2.34 -0.60 -5.66
N ILE A 10 -1.59 0.47 -5.92
CA ILE A 10 -1.44 1.58 -4.97
C ILE A 10 -2.79 2.28 -4.76
N VAL A 11 -3.52 2.54 -5.84
CA VAL A 11 -4.85 3.17 -5.76
C VAL A 11 -5.81 2.31 -4.96
N LYS A 12 -5.80 1.00 -5.19
CA LYS A 12 -6.67 0.08 -4.44
C LYS A 12 -6.31 0.06 -2.95
N ALA A 13 -5.01 0.13 -2.64
CA ALA A 13 -4.57 0.23 -1.25
C ALA A 13 -5.08 1.51 -0.59
N ASP A 14 -4.97 2.64 -1.28
CA ASP A 14 -5.48 3.91 -0.78
C ASP A 14 -6.99 3.86 -0.55
N GLU A 15 -7.73 3.20 -1.43
CA GLU A 15 -9.18 3.02 -1.29
C GLU A 15 -9.52 2.17 -0.05
N LYS A 16 -8.76 1.10 0.19
CA LYS A 16 -8.95 0.26 1.37
C LYS A 16 -8.80 1.08 2.65
N LEU A 17 -7.78 1.92 2.69
CA LEU A 17 -7.53 2.77 3.86
C LEU A 17 -8.58 3.87 4.00
N LYS A 18 -9.03 4.44 2.89
CA LYS A 18 -10.06 5.48 2.91
C LYS A 18 -11.37 5.00 3.53
N TYR A 19 -11.74 3.75 3.29
CA TYR A 19 -12.98 3.18 3.81
C TYR A 19 -12.78 2.32 5.04
N ALA A 20 -11.59 2.35 5.64
CA ALA A 20 -11.33 1.65 6.89
C ALA A 20 -12.13 2.29 8.01
N THR A 21 -12.90 1.47 8.75
CA THR A 21 -13.69 1.93 9.88
C THR A 21 -13.07 1.39 11.16
N ALA A 22 -13.54 1.87 12.30
CA ALA A 22 -13.08 1.39 13.60
C ALA A 22 -13.25 -0.12 13.75
N ALA A 23 -14.33 -0.67 13.18
CA ALA A 23 -14.63 -2.10 13.29
C ALA A 23 -13.79 -2.97 12.34
N LYS A 24 -13.39 -2.43 11.19
CA LYS A 24 -12.71 -3.20 10.14
C LYS A 24 -11.36 -2.59 9.75
N GLY A 25 -10.88 -1.63 10.53
CA GLY A 25 -9.65 -0.92 10.21
C GLY A 25 -8.45 -1.85 10.08
N ASP A 26 -8.30 -2.82 11.00
CA ASP A 26 -7.16 -3.74 10.98
C ASP A 26 -7.15 -4.63 9.73
N VAL A 27 -8.31 -5.15 9.35
CA VAL A 27 -8.43 -6.01 8.17
C VAL A 27 -8.09 -5.22 6.90
N ARG A 28 -8.68 -4.03 6.77
CA ARG A 28 -8.43 -3.19 5.60
C ARG A 28 -7.00 -2.69 5.54
N ALA A 29 -6.42 -2.38 6.69
CA ALA A 29 -5.01 -1.97 6.77
C ALA A 29 -4.09 -3.11 6.30
N ARG A 30 -4.35 -4.34 6.70
CA ARG A 30 -3.58 -5.49 6.25
C ARG A 30 -3.72 -5.71 4.75
N GLN A 31 -4.93 -5.59 4.23
CA GLN A 31 -5.17 -5.71 2.79
C GLN A 31 -4.42 -4.65 2.02
N ALA A 32 -4.45 -3.41 2.50
CA ALA A 32 -3.70 -2.32 1.89
C ALA A 32 -2.20 -2.60 1.93
N GLY A 33 -1.70 -3.10 3.06
CA GLY A 33 -0.30 -3.47 3.20
C GLY A 33 0.15 -4.52 2.21
N GLU A 34 -0.68 -5.54 1.99
CA GLU A 34 -0.40 -6.59 1.02
C GLU A 34 -0.34 -6.03 -0.41
N LEU A 35 -1.28 -5.16 -0.75
CA LEU A 35 -1.29 -4.52 -2.07
C LEU A 35 -0.05 -3.65 -2.28
N LEU A 36 0.32 -2.88 -1.26
CA LEU A 36 1.49 -2.00 -1.33
C LEU A 36 2.80 -2.81 -1.41
N ALA A 37 2.90 -3.90 -0.67
CA ALA A 37 4.06 -4.77 -0.72
C ALA A 37 4.21 -5.40 -2.11
N GLU A 38 3.11 -5.83 -2.70
CA GLU A 38 3.11 -6.36 -4.06
C GLU A 38 3.53 -5.28 -5.06
N ALA A 39 2.97 -4.08 -4.93
CA ALA A 39 3.32 -2.97 -5.79
C ALA A 39 4.81 -2.65 -5.71
N ALA A 40 5.38 -2.63 -4.51
CA ALA A 40 6.81 -2.38 -4.33
C ALA A 40 7.66 -3.44 -5.02
N ARG A 41 7.32 -4.71 -4.83
CA ARG A 41 8.06 -5.81 -5.47
C ARG A 41 8.01 -5.72 -6.99
N GLU A 42 6.82 -5.48 -7.53
CA GLU A 42 6.65 -5.40 -8.98
C GLU A 42 7.33 -4.17 -9.56
N ALA A 43 7.29 -3.06 -8.85
CA ALA A 43 7.98 -1.84 -9.27
C ALA A 43 9.50 -2.04 -9.27
N GLU A 44 10.04 -2.74 -8.28
CA GLU A 44 11.46 -3.07 -8.24
C GLU A 44 11.83 -3.99 -9.41
N ALA A 45 10.98 -4.96 -9.72
CA ALA A 45 11.22 -5.89 -10.81
C ALA A 45 11.35 -5.21 -12.18
N ILE A 46 10.62 -4.12 -12.40
CA ILE A 46 10.68 -3.37 -13.65
C ILE A 46 11.59 -2.14 -13.56
N GLY A 47 12.24 -1.94 -12.41
CA GLY A 47 13.17 -0.82 -12.23
C GLY A 47 12.50 0.55 -12.16
N ASN A 48 11.23 0.61 -11.76
CA ASN A 48 10.50 1.88 -11.67
C ASN A 48 10.64 2.46 -10.26
N ASP A 49 11.68 3.26 -10.05
CA ASP A 49 12.01 3.83 -8.75
C ASP A 49 10.91 4.74 -8.20
N ALA A 50 10.23 5.47 -9.07
CA ALA A 50 9.14 6.37 -8.64
C ALA A 50 8.00 5.58 -7.99
N LEU A 51 7.60 4.47 -8.59
CA LEU A 51 6.53 3.62 -8.03
C LEU A 51 7.01 2.88 -6.79
N VAL A 52 8.28 2.44 -6.76
CA VAL A 52 8.86 1.84 -5.56
C VAL A 52 8.74 2.82 -4.39
N GLN A 53 9.14 4.07 -4.62
CA GLN A 53 9.11 5.09 -3.59
C GLN A 53 7.69 5.36 -3.11
N GLN A 54 6.73 5.47 -4.03
CA GLN A 54 5.33 5.68 -3.67
C GLN A 54 4.80 4.57 -2.78
N ALA A 55 5.08 3.32 -3.13
CA ALA A 55 4.63 2.18 -2.35
C ALA A 55 5.30 2.15 -0.97
N LYS A 56 6.59 2.42 -0.91
CA LYS A 56 7.34 2.39 0.36
C LYS A 56 6.91 3.50 1.31
N VAL A 57 6.64 4.69 0.79
CA VAL A 57 6.14 5.81 1.62
C VAL A 57 4.80 5.43 2.26
N ARG A 58 3.92 4.84 1.48
CA ARG A 58 2.62 4.42 2.00
C ARG A 58 2.73 3.28 3.01
N LEU A 59 3.65 2.34 2.77
CA LEU A 59 3.90 1.26 3.74
C LEU A 59 4.42 1.81 5.06
N ALA A 60 5.32 2.78 5.02
CA ALA A 60 5.85 3.42 6.23
C ALA A 60 4.73 4.14 6.99
N ASP A 61 3.86 4.85 6.27
CA ASP A 61 2.71 5.52 6.89
C ASP A 61 1.77 4.52 7.54
N LEU A 62 1.53 3.39 6.86
CA LEU A 62 0.66 2.34 7.37
C LEU A 62 1.24 1.70 8.63
N ASP A 63 2.54 1.41 8.64
CA ASP A 63 3.21 0.86 9.81
C ASP A 63 3.11 1.82 11.00
N ALA A 64 3.27 3.12 10.76
CA ALA A 64 3.13 4.13 11.79
C ALA A 64 1.72 4.16 12.37
N LEU A 65 0.70 4.00 11.51
CA LEU A 65 -0.69 3.94 11.94
C LEU A 65 -0.95 2.70 12.81
N LEU A 66 -0.45 1.54 12.41
CA LEU A 66 -0.65 0.30 13.14
C LEU A 66 0.07 0.32 14.48
N ASP A 67 1.29 0.84 14.51
CA ASP A 67 2.09 0.92 15.74
C ASP A 67 1.61 2.05 16.64
N GLY A 68 1.27 3.20 16.05
CA GLY A 68 0.88 4.38 16.80
C GLY A 68 -0.56 4.36 17.30
N GLY A 69 -1.36 3.45 16.77
CA GLY A 69 -2.76 3.32 17.16
C GLY A 69 -2.98 2.67 18.51
N GLY A 70 -1.90 2.21 19.11
CA GLY A 70 -1.96 1.55 20.42
C GLY A 70 -2.12 2.51 21.57
#